data_eaef01bc0fd4b59f8bf4278130627e74
#
_entry.id   eaef01bc0fd4b59f8bf4278130627e74
#
_cell.length_a   1.000
_cell.length_b   1.000
_cell.length_c   1.000
_cell.angle_alpha   90.00
_cell.angle_beta   90.00
_cell.angle_gamma   90.00
#
_symmetry.space_group_name_H-M   'P 1'
#
loop_
_entity.id
_entity.type
_entity.pdbx_description
1 polymer ?
#
loop_
_entity_poly.entity_id
_entity_poly.type
_entity_poly.pdbx_seq_one_letter_code
_entity_poly.pdbx_strand_id
1 'polypeptide(L)'
;MAAPSDFKPIIVGFLCNWCCYGGADLCGVSRFQYPPYLRVIRLMCSGRVDLEFIFRAFAKKADGVFIGGCHLGDCHYNPEGNYDALGNSFVAKRILAEIGVNPERLRLEWVSAGEGIRFAEVMNEFGAKIKSLGPFGSSEGKEVADLQAGLEAANELVPYFKLVERERFRVPKRTEDGYKEFFGKEDFDPLFKGLILDKLAMGRIMGALRTGLSSAEEVAQKLGFKPLEVANHLHLLSQQGMVKIDGSKVQIAVAA
;
A
#
# COMPACT_ATOMS: atom_id res chain seq x y z
N MET A 1 -13.50 -18.62 1.82
CA MET A 1 -14.95 -18.58 2.09
C MET A 1 -15.59 -17.60 1.12
N ALA A 2 -16.77 -17.89 0.56
CA ALA A 2 -17.48 -16.92 -0.28
C ALA A 2 -17.89 -15.70 0.58
N ALA A 3 -17.80 -14.50 0.02
CA ALA A 3 -18.24 -13.30 0.72
C ALA A 3 -19.75 -13.38 1.06
N PRO A 4 -20.20 -12.80 2.18
CA PRO A 4 -21.63 -12.75 2.50
C PRO A 4 -22.41 -12.11 1.34
N SER A 5 -23.58 -12.65 1.01
CA SER A 5 -24.42 -12.18 -0.12
C SER A 5 -24.80 -10.70 -0.02
N ASP A 6 -24.78 -10.13 1.17
CA ASP A 6 -25.14 -8.72 1.48
C ASP A 6 -23.93 -7.79 1.72
N PHE A 7 -22.72 -8.24 1.43
CA PHE A 7 -21.51 -7.43 1.62
C PHE A 7 -21.47 -6.24 0.65
N LYS A 8 -21.37 -5.04 1.20
CA LYS A 8 -21.24 -3.77 0.47
C LYS A 8 -19.84 -3.21 0.71
N PRO A 9 -18.92 -3.34 -0.26
CA PRO A 9 -17.56 -2.85 -0.11
C PRO A 9 -17.46 -1.36 0.19
N ILE A 10 -16.45 -0.96 0.96
CA ILE A 10 -16.03 0.42 1.12
C ILE A 10 -14.75 0.61 0.33
N ILE A 11 -14.85 1.32 -0.80
CA ILE A 11 -13.72 1.64 -1.67
C ILE A 11 -13.38 3.11 -1.50
N VAL A 12 -12.15 3.43 -1.10
CA VAL A 12 -11.63 4.80 -1.09
C VAL A 12 -11.00 5.08 -2.46
N GLY A 13 -11.51 6.09 -3.16
CA GLY A 13 -11.02 6.48 -4.48
C GLY A 13 -10.33 7.83 -4.47
N PHE A 14 -9.05 7.86 -4.80
CA PHE A 14 -8.27 9.07 -5.01
C PHE A 14 -8.31 9.43 -6.49
N LEU A 15 -9.08 10.45 -6.86
CA LEU A 15 -9.30 10.82 -8.27
C LEU A 15 -8.61 12.13 -8.62
N CYS A 16 -7.82 12.11 -9.70
CA CYS A 16 -7.20 13.30 -10.27
C CYS A 16 -8.28 14.28 -10.77
N ASN A 17 -8.18 15.53 -10.32
CA ASN A 17 -9.10 16.59 -10.66
C ASN A 17 -9.29 16.80 -12.18
N TRP A 18 -8.19 16.73 -12.93
CA TRP A 18 -8.16 17.13 -14.33
C TRP A 18 -8.70 16.05 -15.28
N CYS A 19 -8.63 14.79 -14.88
CA CYS A 19 -8.98 13.66 -15.73
C CYS A 19 -10.00 12.74 -15.09
N CYS A 20 -9.59 11.85 -14.20
CA CYS A 20 -10.45 10.79 -13.67
C CYS A 20 -11.68 11.32 -12.93
N TYR A 21 -11.56 12.45 -12.19
CA TYR A 21 -12.71 13.09 -11.55
C TYR A 21 -13.66 13.68 -12.61
N GLY A 22 -13.13 14.31 -13.66
CA GLY A 22 -13.96 14.79 -14.79
C GLY A 22 -14.67 13.63 -15.50
N GLY A 23 -14.00 12.48 -15.68
CA GLY A 23 -14.62 11.25 -16.20
C GLY A 23 -15.73 10.73 -15.30
N ALA A 24 -15.54 10.80 -13.96
CA ALA A 24 -16.57 10.45 -12.99
C ALA A 24 -17.78 11.40 -13.05
N ASP A 25 -17.56 12.72 -13.20
CA ASP A 25 -18.61 13.70 -13.38
C ASP A 25 -19.39 13.43 -14.67
N LEU A 26 -18.70 13.21 -15.80
CA LEU A 26 -19.33 12.84 -17.07
C LEU A 26 -20.13 11.55 -16.95
N CYS A 27 -19.62 10.55 -16.24
CA CYS A 27 -20.33 9.31 -15.95
C CYS A 27 -21.67 9.60 -15.23
N GLY A 28 -21.65 10.47 -14.20
CA GLY A 28 -22.84 10.84 -13.45
C GLY A 28 -23.87 11.63 -14.30
N VAL A 29 -23.43 12.63 -15.05
CA VAL A 29 -24.29 13.44 -15.94
C VAL A 29 -24.91 12.56 -17.03
N SER A 30 -24.14 11.63 -17.58
CA SER A 30 -24.59 10.68 -18.61
C SER A 30 -25.39 9.50 -18.04
N ARG A 31 -25.55 9.42 -16.71
CA ARG A 31 -26.32 8.38 -16.00
C ARG A 31 -25.79 6.95 -16.23
N PHE A 32 -24.48 6.80 -16.49
CA PHE A 32 -23.87 5.49 -16.49
C PHE A 32 -23.84 4.91 -15.07
N GLN A 33 -24.16 3.64 -14.93
CA GLN A 33 -24.37 3.02 -13.63
C GLN A 33 -23.15 2.23 -13.18
N TYR A 34 -22.75 2.42 -11.93
CA TYR A 34 -21.79 1.61 -11.20
C TYR A 34 -22.18 1.47 -9.73
N PRO A 35 -21.69 0.46 -8.99
CA PRO A 35 -22.08 0.26 -7.60
C PRO A 35 -21.67 1.44 -6.71
N PRO A 36 -22.49 1.85 -5.72
CA PRO A 36 -22.24 3.00 -4.87
C PRO A 36 -21.22 2.69 -3.75
N TYR A 37 -20.15 1.97 -4.08
CA TYR A 37 -19.12 1.55 -3.11
C TYR A 37 -17.98 2.55 -2.97
N LEU A 38 -17.84 3.47 -3.94
CA LEU A 38 -16.75 4.43 -4.03
C LEU A 38 -16.99 5.63 -3.10
N ARG A 39 -15.98 5.98 -2.31
CA ARG A 39 -15.88 7.22 -1.55
C ARG A 39 -14.75 8.05 -2.16
N VAL A 40 -15.12 9.11 -2.85
CA VAL A 40 -14.19 9.92 -3.65
C VAL A 40 -13.46 10.93 -2.80
N ILE A 41 -12.14 10.93 -2.92
CA ILE A 41 -11.25 12.01 -2.48
C ILE A 41 -10.64 12.63 -3.74
N ARG A 42 -11.06 13.86 -4.05
CA ARG A 42 -10.57 14.61 -5.20
C ARG A 42 -9.22 15.21 -4.89
N LEU A 43 -8.24 14.96 -5.74
CA LEU A 43 -6.88 15.48 -5.63
C LEU A 43 -6.52 16.26 -6.88
N MET A 44 -5.64 17.25 -6.76
CA MET A 44 -5.20 18.03 -7.93
C MET A 44 -4.46 17.17 -8.96
N CYS A 45 -3.72 16.15 -8.51
CA CYS A 45 -3.00 15.20 -9.37
C CYS A 45 -2.91 13.84 -8.72
N SER A 46 -2.95 12.75 -9.51
CA SER A 46 -2.72 11.39 -9.00
C SER A 46 -1.33 11.21 -8.38
N GLY A 47 -0.31 11.94 -8.84
CA GLY A 47 1.02 11.96 -8.25
C GLY A 47 1.05 12.50 -6.81
N ARG A 48 -0.06 13.10 -6.33
CA ARG A 48 -0.21 13.51 -4.93
C ARG A 48 -0.61 12.35 -4.02
N VAL A 49 -0.97 11.20 -4.59
CA VAL A 49 -1.30 10.01 -3.81
C VAL A 49 -0.02 9.42 -3.23
N ASP A 50 0.18 9.69 -1.96
CA ASP A 50 1.29 9.21 -1.16
C ASP A 50 1.04 7.79 -0.65
N LEU A 51 2.09 7.04 -0.35
CA LEU A 51 2.01 5.73 0.31
C LEU A 51 1.20 5.82 1.62
N GLU A 52 1.34 6.93 2.37
CA GLU A 52 0.59 7.19 3.58
C GLU A 52 -0.93 7.14 3.34
N PHE A 53 -1.42 7.74 2.24
CA PHE A 53 -2.86 7.74 1.94
C PHE A 53 -3.38 6.33 1.70
N ILE A 54 -2.59 5.50 1.01
CA ILE A 54 -2.95 4.12 0.71
C ILE A 54 -2.99 3.29 1.99
N PHE A 55 -1.92 3.34 2.79
CA PHE A 55 -1.83 2.53 4.01
C PHE A 55 -2.85 2.98 5.06
N ARG A 56 -3.09 4.29 5.21
CA ARG A 56 -4.12 4.82 6.13
C ARG A 56 -5.52 4.41 5.73
N ALA A 57 -5.83 4.36 4.43
CA ALA A 57 -7.14 3.88 3.98
C ALA A 57 -7.38 2.44 4.41
N PHE A 58 -6.41 1.54 4.20
CA PHE A 58 -6.51 0.14 4.64
C PHE A 58 -6.47 0.00 6.16
N ALA A 59 -5.64 0.75 6.88
CA ALA A 59 -5.61 0.77 8.35
C ALA A 59 -6.98 1.20 8.94
N LYS A 60 -7.75 2.04 8.22
CA LYS A 60 -9.12 2.40 8.54
C LYS A 60 -10.17 1.46 7.95
N LYS A 61 -9.75 0.24 7.56
CA LYS A 61 -10.61 -0.86 7.08
C LYS A 61 -11.35 -0.56 5.77
N ALA A 62 -10.76 0.23 4.87
CA ALA A 62 -11.23 0.25 3.50
C ALA A 62 -11.05 -1.15 2.88
N ASP A 63 -12.05 -1.65 2.19
CA ASP A 63 -12.00 -2.96 1.51
C ASP A 63 -11.19 -2.89 0.23
N GLY A 64 -11.11 -1.71 -0.39
CA GLY A 64 -10.32 -1.44 -1.57
C GLY A 64 -9.86 0.02 -1.65
N VAL A 65 -8.75 0.24 -2.32
CA VAL A 65 -8.23 1.59 -2.65
C VAL A 65 -8.10 1.70 -4.15
N PHE A 66 -8.71 2.74 -4.71
CA PHE A 66 -8.67 3.06 -6.13
C PHE A 66 -7.91 4.36 -6.34
N ILE A 67 -6.99 4.37 -7.30
CA ILE A 67 -6.26 5.57 -7.73
C ILE A 67 -6.59 5.80 -9.20
N GLY A 68 -7.22 6.93 -9.49
CA GLY A 68 -7.58 7.32 -10.86
C GLY A 68 -6.75 8.51 -11.33
N GLY A 69 -5.98 8.33 -12.40
CA GLY A 69 -5.12 9.34 -12.98
C GLY A 69 -5.37 9.59 -14.46
N CYS A 70 -4.63 10.56 -15.02
CA CYS A 70 -4.58 10.82 -16.45
C CYS A 70 -3.83 9.68 -17.16
N HIS A 71 -4.13 9.43 -18.44
CA HIS A 71 -3.30 8.55 -19.28
C HIS A 71 -1.84 9.01 -19.25
N LEU A 72 -0.93 8.05 -19.35
CA LEU A 72 0.50 8.33 -19.33
C LEU A 72 0.86 9.22 -20.54
N GLY A 73 1.56 10.31 -20.28
CA GLY A 73 1.85 11.34 -21.28
C GLY A 73 0.86 12.52 -21.30
N ASP A 74 -0.36 12.35 -20.79
CA ASP A 74 -1.42 13.39 -20.82
C ASP A 74 -1.59 14.12 -19.48
N CYS A 75 -0.64 13.97 -18.57
CA CYS A 75 -0.75 14.60 -17.25
C CYS A 75 -0.70 16.13 -17.37
N HIS A 76 -1.60 16.82 -16.66
CA HIS A 76 -1.58 18.28 -16.55
C HIS A 76 -0.27 18.81 -15.95
N TYR A 77 0.38 18.01 -15.12
CA TYR A 77 1.70 18.27 -14.52
C TYR A 77 2.80 17.41 -15.16
N ASN A 78 2.80 17.32 -16.48
CA ASN A 78 3.80 16.54 -17.22
C ASN A 78 5.23 17.10 -16.97
N PRO A 79 6.25 16.23 -16.80
CA PRO A 79 6.23 14.79 -17.03
C PRO A 79 6.03 13.95 -15.75
N GLU A 80 5.64 14.52 -14.62
CA GLU A 80 5.76 13.85 -13.32
C GLU A 80 4.49 13.10 -12.87
N GLY A 81 3.55 13.80 -12.40
CA GLY A 81 2.27 13.41 -11.81
C GLY A 81 1.85 11.93 -11.85
N ASN A 82 1.36 11.45 -12.98
CA ASN A 82 0.86 10.09 -13.12
C ASN A 82 1.99 9.02 -13.08
N TYR A 83 3.21 9.36 -13.47
CA TYR A 83 4.35 8.46 -13.32
C TYR A 83 4.74 8.26 -11.85
N ASP A 84 4.62 9.29 -11.01
CA ASP A 84 4.83 9.14 -9.57
C ASP A 84 3.75 8.23 -8.96
N ALA A 85 2.48 8.40 -9.39
CA ALA A 85 1.40 7.50 -8.97
C ALA A 85 1.66 6.04 -9.38
N LEU A 86 2.24 5.83 -10.57
CA LEU A 86 2.61 4.50 -11.05
C LEU A 86 3.69 3.88 -10.17
N GLY A 87 4.78 4.61 -9.87
CA GLY A 87 5.86 4.17 -8.98
C GLY A 87 5.35 3.82 -7.59
N ASN A 88 4.59 4.76 -6.97
CA ASN A 88 3.99 4.56 -5.65
C ASN A 88 3.08 3.33 -5.62
N SER A 89 2.34 3.05 -6.71
CA SER A 89 1.49 1.86 -6.80
C SER A 89 2.30 0.56 -6.82
N PHE A 90 3.44 0.49 -7.52
CA PHE A 90 4.33 -0.67 -7.50
C PHE A 90 4.89 -0.91 -6.11
N VAL A 91 5.42 0.12 -5.45
CA VAL A 91 5.97 0.05 -4.10
C VAL A 91 4.90 -0.34 -3.08
N ALA A 92 3.73 0.32 -3.14
CA ALA A 92 2.62 0.04 -2.23
C ALA A 92 2.15 -1.42 -2.33
N LYS A 93 1.97 -1.95 -3.54
CA LYS A 93 1.53 -3.34 -3.74
C LYS A 93 2.49 -4.35 -3.14
N ARG A 94 3.81 -4.13 -3.26
CA ARG A 94 4.83 -5.00 -2.65
C ARG A 94 4.81 -4.93 -1.12
N ILE A 95 4.68 -3.72 -0.56
CA ILE A 95 4.58 -3.54 0.90
C ILE A 95 3.28 -4.17 1.43
N LEU A 96 2.15 -3.98 0.74
CA LEU A 96 0.87 -4.62 1.11
C LEU A 96 0.97 -6.15 1.11
N ALA A 97 1.59 -6.73 0.07
CA ALA A 97 1.83 -8.18 -0.01
C ALA A 97 2.67 -8.69 1.17
N GLU A 98 3.74 -7.98 1.54
CA GLU A 98 4.59 -8.32 2.69
C GLU A 98 3.85 -8.28 4.03
N ILE A 99 2.98 -7.30 4.22
CA ILE A 99 2.10 -7.23 5.39
C ILE A 99 1.11 -8.39 5.39
N GLY A 100 0.72 -8.85 4.20
CA GLY A 100 -0.26 -9.90 3.96
C GLY A 100 -1.62 -9.37 3.52
N VAL A 101 -1.71 -8.09 3.16
CA VAL A 101 -2.89 -7.51 2.50
C VAL A 101 -2.85 -7.89 1.03
N ASN A 102 -3.96 -8.41 0.49
CA ASN A 102 -4.03 -8.79 -0.90
C ASN A 102 -3.81 -7.56 -1.82
N PRO A 103 -2.74 -7.55 -2.66
CA PRO A 103 -2.41 -6.41 -3.52
C PRO A 103 -3.49 -6.05 -4.54
N GLU A 104 -4.42 -6.97 -4.86
CA GLU A 104 -5.55 -6.72 -5.76
C GLU A 104 -6.61 -5.79 -5.13
N ARG A 105 -6.52 -5.51 -3.83
CA ARG A 105 -7.33 -4.47 -3.16
C ARG A 105 -6.88 -3.05 -3.51
N LEU A 106 -5.69 -2.88 -4.11
CA LEU A 106 -5.19 -1.61 -4.65
C LEU A 106 -5.24 -1.64 -6.16
N ARG A 107 -5.98 -0.72 -6.77
CA ARG A 107 -6.07 -0.55 -8.23
C ARG A 107 -5.68 0.85 -8.64
N LEU A 108 -4.77 0.96 -9.61
CA LEU A 108 -4.43 2.18 -10.32
C LEU A 108 -4.97 2.07 -11.74
N GLU A 109 -5.68 3.11 -12.20
CA GLU A 109 -6.24 3.17 -13.56
C GLU A 109 -6.09 4.56 -14.17
N TRP A 110 -6.05 4.57 -15.49
CA TRP A 110 -5.99 5.76 -16.29
C TRP A 110 -7.34 6.03 -16.96
N VAL A 111 -7.92 7.20 -16.66
CA VAL A 111 -9.22 7.61 -17.18
C VAL A 111 -9.17 9.10 -17.51
N SER A 112 -9.47 9.46 -18.75
CA SER A 112 -9.59 10.85 -19.20
C SER A 112 -10.93 11.48 -18.82
N ALA A 113 -11.01 12.81 -18.83
CA ALA A 113 -12.25 13.53 -18.51
C ALA A 113 -13.42 13.19 -19.44
N GLY A 114 -13.13 12.84 -20.71
CA GLY A 114 -14.12 12.41 -21.70
C GLY A 114 -14.53 10.94 -21.61
N GLU A 115 -13.95 10.14 -20.72
CA GLU A 115 -14.11 8.69 -20.66
C GLU A 115 -15.08 8.24 -19.56
N GLY A 116 -16.28 8.86 -19.49
CA GLY A 116 -17.29 8.49 -18.48
C GLY A 116 -17.74 7.03 -18.54
N ILE A 117 -17.84 6.43 -19.73
CA ILE A 117 -18.17 5.02 -19.92
C ILE A 117 -17.07 4.14 -19.29
N ARG A 118 -15.80 4.40 -19.64
CA ARG A 118 -14.65 3.68 -19.08
C ARG A 118 -14.60 3.78 -17.57
N PHE A 119 -14.91 4.95 -16.99
CA PHE A 119 -15.00 5.11 -15.55
C PHE A 119 -16.01 4.14 -14.92
N ALA A 120 -17.22 4.04 -15.50
CA ALA A 120 -18.24 3.11 -15.01
C ALA A 120 -17.79 1.64 -15.14
N GLU A 121 -17.19 1.26 -16.28
CA GLU A 121 -16.66 -0.09 -16.50
C GLU A 121 -15.61 -0.47 -15.45
N VAL A 122 -14.61 0.39 -15.27
CA VAL A 122 -13.54 0.19 -14.28
C VAL A 122 -14.09 0.07 -12.85
N MET A 123 -15.10 0.89 -12.50
CA MET A 123 -15.73 0.81 -11.18
C MET A 123 -16.56 -0.44 -11.00
N ASN A 124 -17.24 -0.93 -12.04
CA ASN A 124 -17.97 -2.19 -12.03
C ASN A 124 -17.01 -3.36 -11.83
N GLU A 125 -15.93 -3.41 -12.61
CA GLU A 125 -14.91 -4.46 -12.50
C GLU A 125 -14.24 -4.46 -11.12
N PHE A 126 -13.78 -3.30 -10.64
CA PHE A 126 -13.11 -3.21 -9.35
C PHE A 126 -14.05 -3.50 -8.19
N GLY A 127 -15.30 -3.00 -8.26
CA GLY A 127 -16.33 -3.32 -7.28
C GLY A 127 -16.61 -4.81 -7.20
N ALA A 128 -16.72 -5.50 -8.37
CA ALA A 128 -16.89 -6.95 -8.44
C ALA A 128 -15.67 -7.70 -7.87
N LYS A 129 -14.43 -7.25 -8.18
CA LYS A 129 -13.21 -7.82 -7.62
C LYS A 129 -13.19 -7.71 -6.10
N ILE A 130 -13.44 -6.51 -5.53
CA ILE A 130 -13.46 -6.34 -4.08
C ILE A 130 -14.57 -7.16 -3.44
N LYS A 131 -15.73 -7.26 -4.09
CA LYS A 131 -16.82 -8.10 -3.62
C LYS A 131 -16.44 -9.60 -3.58
N SER A 132 -15.68 -10.08 -4.56
CA SER A 132 -15.17 -11.46 -4.60
C SER A 132 -14.10 -11.73 -3.53
N LEU A 133 -13.27 -10.74 -3.19
CA LEU A 133 -12.29 -10.83 -2.11
C LEU A 133 -12.93 -10.78 -0.71
N GLY A 134 -14.15 -10.25 -0.63
CA GLY A 134 -14.85 -10.06 0.64
C GLY A 134 -14.32 -8.91 1.48
N PRO A 135 -14.83 -8.73 2.70
CA PRO A 135 -14.38 -7.71 3.64
C PRO A 135 -12.87 -7.75 3.86
N PHE A 136 -12.29 -6.59 4.21
CA PHE A 136 -10.86 -6.49 4.54
C PHE A 136 -10.49 -7.50 5.63
N GLY A 137 -9.47 -8.31 5.36
CA GLY A 137 -9.00 -9.40 6.23
C GLY A 137 -9.56 -10.78 5.87
N SER A 138 -10.68 -10.88 5.15
CA SER A 138 -11.33 -12.18 4.90
C SER A 138 -10.60 -13.06 3.88
N SER A 139 -10.01 -12.48 2.84
CA SER A 139 -9.21 -13.21 1.83
C SER A 139 -7.75 -13.38 2.24
N GLU A 140 -7.31 -12.67 3.24
CA GLU A 140 -5.93 -12.61 3.70
C GLU A 140 -5.54 -13.77 4.63
N GLY A 141 -6.51 -14.43 5.24
CA GLY A 141 -6.28 -15.54 6.18
C GLY A 141 -5.51 -15.12 7.43
N LYS A 142 -5.54 -13.81 7.76
CA LYS A 142 -4.90 -13.21 8.93
C LYS A 142 -5.91 -12.41 9.75
N GLU A 143 -5.63 -12.26 11.02
CA GLU A 143 -6.42 -11.38 11.89
C GLU A 143 -6.33 -9.93 11.41
N VAL A 144 -7.48 -9.25 11.37
CA VAL A 144 -7.53 -7.83 10.93
C VAL A 144 -6.62 -6.94 11.78
N ALA A 145 -6.50 -7.23 13.09
CA ALA A 145 -5.62 -6.50 13.98
C ALA A 145 -4.14 -6.61 13.60
N ASP A 146 -3.70 -7.78 13.13
CA ASP A 146 -2.32 -8.01 12.69
C ASP A 146 -2.02 -7.28 11.37
N LEU A 147 -2.98 -7.27 10.45
CA LEU A 147 -2.88 -6.49 9.22
C LEU A 147 -2.81 -4.99 9.51
N GLN A 148 -3.66 -4.50 10.44
CA GLN A 148 -3.65 -3.09 10.86
C GLN A 148 -2.33 -2.70 11.52
N ALA A 149 -1.79 -3.52 12.43
CA ALA A 149 -0.48 -3.27 13.04
C ALA A 149 0.65 -3.21 12.00
N GLY A 150 0.62 -4.08 11.00
CA GLY A 150 1.55 -4.03 9.86
C GLY A 150 1.44 -2.76 9.03
N LEU A 151 0.21 -2.30 8.77
CA LEU A 151 -0.07 -1.05 8.05
C LEU A 151 0.35 0.18 8.85
N GLU A 152 0.17 0.17 10.17
CA GLU A 152 0.62 1.25 11.07
C GLU A 152 2.14 1.34 11.08
N ALA A 153 2.85 0.19 11.20
CA ALA A 153 4.30 0.15 11.09
C ALA A 153 4.80 0.68 9.73
N ALA A 154 4.12 0.34 8.63
CA ALA A 154 4.42 0.89 7.31
C ALA A 154 4.20 2.41 7.25
N ASN A 155 3.10 2.91 7.84
CA ASN A 155 2.81 4.35 7.90
C ASN A 155 3.88 5.14 8.66
N GLU A 156 4.38 4.63 9.78
CA GLU A 156 5.48 5.26 10.53
C GLU A 156 6.75 5.40 9.68
N LEU A 157 6.95 4.47 8.73
CA LEU A 157 8.12 4.42 7.86
C LEU A 157 7.96 5.15 6.52
N VAL A 158 6.78 5.70 6.21
CA VAL A 158 6.56 6.40 4.93
C VAL A 158 7.58 7.50 4.64
N PRO A 159 7.99 8.36 5.60
CA PRO A 159 9.02 9.36 5.33
C PRO A 159 10.34 8.76 4.84
N TYR A 160 10.74 7.61 5.40
CA TYR A 160 11.92 6.87 4.97
C TYR A 160 11.70 6.23 3.59
N PHE A 161 10.55 5.59 3.35
CA PHE A 161 10.23 4.97 2.06
C PHE A 161 10.27 6.00 0.92
N LYS A 162 9.72 7.17 1.12
CA LYS A 162 9.77 8.28 0.15
C LYS A 162 11.19 8.72 -0.17
N LEU A 163 12.07 8.74 0.84
CA LEU A 163 13.48 9.05 0.62
C LEU A 163 14.13 7.97 -0.25
N VAL A 164 13.88 6.69 0.03
CA VAL A 164 14.39 5.56 -0.76
C VAL A 164 13.87 5.62 -2.19
N GLU A 165 12.57 5.85 -2.39
CA GLU A 165 11.97 6.01 -3.72
C GLU A 165 12.66 7.12 -4.51
N ARG A 166 12.83 8.28 -3.92
CA ARG A 166 13.46 9.42 -4.57
C ARG A 166 14.92 9.19 -4.94
N GLU A 167 15.69 8.54 -4.07
CA GLU A 167 17.14 8.41 -4.22
C GLU A 167 17.57 7.11 -4.92
N ARG A 168 16.80 6.02 -4.76
CA ARG A 168 17.23 4.68 -5.18
C ARG A 168 16.31 4.04 -6.23
N PHE A 169 15.03 4.45 -6.30
CA PHE A 169 14.04 3.86 -7.21
C PHE A 169 13.69 4.79 -8.37
N ARG A 170 14.67 5.58 -8.82
CA ARG A 170 14.51 6.43 -10.00
C ARG A 170 14.43 5.59 -11.26
N VAL A 171 13.27 5.65 -11.92
CA VAL A 171 13.07 5.00 -13.21
C VAL A 171 13.64 5.90 -14.33
N PRO A 172 14.65 5.43 -15.08
CA PRO A 172 15.29 6.26 -16.12
C PRO A 172 14.38 6.63 -17.28
N LYS A 173 13.48 5.69 -17.67
CA LYS A 173 12.54 5.86 -18.75
C LYS A 173 11.13 6.06 -18.18
N ARG A 174 10.58 7.25 -18.32
CA ARG A 174 9.20 7.56 -17.87
C ARG A 174 8.21 7.07 -18.92
N THR A 175 8.04 5.77 -19.00
CA THR A 175 7.06 5.04 -19.81
C THR A 175 6.53 3.89 -18.98
N GLU A 176 5.34 3.37 -19.28
CA GLU A 176 4.79 2.22 -18.58
C GLU A 176 5.71 1.01 -18.63
N ASP A 177 6.27 0.73 -19.81
CA ASP A 177 7.23 -0.38 -20.00
C ASP A 177 8.54 -0.13 -19.24
N GLY A 178 9.01 1.12 -19.16
CA GLY A 178 10.19 1.48 -18.36
C GLY A 178 9.98 1.22 -16.86
N TYR A 179 8.79 1.46 -16.34
CA TYR A 179 8.44 1.12 -14.95
C TYR A 179 8.33 -0.38 -14.76
N LYS A 180 7.65 -1.11 -15.65
CA LYS A 180 7.57 -2.57 -15.61
C LYS A 180 8.96 -3.22 -15.68
N GLU A 181 9.81 -2.75 -16.59
CA GLU A 181 11.20 -3.21 -16.71
C GLU A 181 12.00 -2.95 -15.43
N PHE A 182 11.94 -1.73 -14.88
CA PHE A 182 12.70 -1.34 -13.70
C PHE A 182 12.30 -2.17 -12.47
N PHE A 183 11.02 -2.27 -12.17
CA PHE A 183 10.50 -3.00 -11.02
C PHE A 183 10.50 -4.53 -11.21
N GLY A 184 10.71 -5.02 -12.43
CA GLY A 184 10.83 -6.44 -12.78
C GLY A 184 12.26 -6.94 -12.90
N LYS A 185 13.30 -6.10 -12.71
CA LYS A 185 14.70 -6.53 -12.77
C LYS A 185 15.05 -7.49 -11.64
N GLU A 186 15.88 -8.48 -11.92
CA GLU A 186 16.36 -9.44 -10.92
C GLU A 186 17.06 -8.75 -9.74
N ASP A 187 17.83 -7.70 -10.00
CA ASP A 187 18.54 -6.92 -8.97
C ASP A 187 17.61 -6.05 -8.12
N PHE A 188 16.37 -5.81 -8.57
CA PHE A 188 15.44 -4.96 -7.83
C PHE A 188 14.93 -5.63 -6.55
N ASP A 189 14.66 -6.94 -6.57
CA ASP A 189 14.13 -7.66 -5.41
C ASP A 189 15.08 -7.65 -4.21
N PRO A 190 16.39 -7.97 -4.34
CA PRO A 190 17.32 -7.83 -3.24
C PRO A 190 17.44 -6.39 -2.73
N LEU A 191 17.47 -5.40 -3.64
CA LEU A 191 17.53 -3.99 -3.29
C LEU A 191 16.28 -3.55 -2.50
N PHE A 192 15.09 -3.93 -2.98
CA PHE A 192 13.82 -3.61 -2.32
C PHE A 192 13.74 -4.27 -0.95
N LYS A 193 14.15 -5.54 -0.85
CA LYS A 193 14.20 -6.27 0.42
C LYS A 193 15.08 -5.53 1.43
N GLY A 194 16.33 -5.24 1.10
CA GLY A 194 17.28 -4.61 2.03
C GLY A 194 16.90 -3.18 2.43
N LEU A 195 16.33 -2.40 1.52
CA LEU A 195 15.99 -1.01 1.79
C LEU A 195 14.58 -0.80 2.38
N ILE A 196 13.61 -1.63 2.02
CA ILE A 196 12.21 -1.45 2.40
C ILE A 196 11.74 -2.54 3.37
N LEU A 197 11.82 -3.83 2.96
CA LEU A 197 11.19 -4.91 3.72
C LEU A 197 11.91 -5.17 5.05
N ASP A 198 13.23 -5.11 5.09
CA ASP A 198 13.99 -5.29 6.33
C ASP A 198 13.68 -4.16 7.33
N LYS A 199 13.49 -2.92 6.85
CA LYS A 199 13.05 -1.80 7.71
C LYS A 199 11.60 -1.98 8.18
N LEU A 200 10.72 -2.44 7.30
CA LEU A 200 9.34 -2.78 7.68
C LEU A 200 9.31 -3.89 8.74
N ALA A 201 10.12 -4.95 8.57
CA ALA A 201 10.24 -6.01 9.56
C ALA A 201 10.69 -5.47 10.92
N MET A 202 11.72 -4.60 10.96
CA MET A 202 12.16 -3.93 12.18
C MET A 202 11.04 -3.10 12.82
N GLY A 203 10.28 -2.33 12.02
CA GLY A 203 9.13 -1.54 12.50
C GLY A 203 8.04 -2.43 13.12
N ARG A 204 7.72 -3.56 12.47
CA ARG A 204 6.74 -4.54 12.99
C ARG A 204 7.24 -5.21 14.28
N ILE A 205 8.51 -5.54 14.37
CA ILE A 205 9.14 -6.08 15.59
C ILE A 205 9.03 -5.06 16.73
N MET A 206 9.39 -3.80 16.49
CA MET A 206 9.24 -2.71 17.47
C MET A 206 7.78 -2.53 17.91
N GLY A 207 6.83 -2.60 16.97
CA GLY A 207 5.40 -2.58 17.29
C GLY A 207 4.99 -3.74 18.21
N ALA A 208 5.44 -4.95 17.91
CA ALA A 208 5.18 -6.13 18.73
C ALA A 208 5.77 -6.01 20.16
N LEU A 209 7.00 -5.50 20.29
CA LEU A 209 7.62 -5.25 21.60
C LEU A 209 6.85 -4.19 22.40
N ARG A 210 6.27 -3.17 21.76
CA ARG A 210 5.40 -2.16 22.43
C ARG A 210 4.13 -2.77 23.02
N THR A 211 3.67 -3.92 22.51
CA THR A 211 2.50 -4.63 23.06
C THR A 211 2.84 -5.52 24.26
N GLY A 212 4.11 -5.55 24.71
CA GLY A 212 4.56 -6.28 25.89
C GLY A 212 5.23 -7.62 25.60
N LEU A 213 5.42 -8.00 24.32
CA LEU A 213 6.23 -9.17 23.97
C LEU A 213 7.69 -8.89 24.34
N SER A 214 8.38 -9.91 24.85
CA SER A 214 9.69 -9.74 25.48
C SER A 214 10.75 -10.74 25.01
N SER A 215 10.42 -11.66 24.10
CA SER A 215 11.39 -12.61 23.54
C SER A 215 11.35 -12.67 22.02
N ALA A 216 12.44 -13.11 21.40
CA ALA A 216 12.53 -13.29 19.97
C ALA A 216 11.54 -14.35 19.47
N GLU A 217 11.31 -15.41 20.25
CA GLU A 217 10.39 -16.49 19.92
C GLU A 217 8.93 -16.01 19.93
N GLU A 218 8.52 -15.25 20.95
CA GLU A 218 7.17 -14.66 21.03
C GLU A 218 6.91 -13.75 19.85
N VAL A 219 7.86 -12.87 19.52
CA VAL A 219 7.77 -11.96 18.38
C VAL A 219 7.71 -12.72 17.06
N ALA A 220 8.55 -13.76 16.89
CA ALA A 220 8.57 -14.60 15.70
C ALA A 220 7.22 -15.30 15.49
N GLN A 221 6.68 -15.89 16.54
CA GLN A 221 5.37 -16.55 16.50
C GLN A 221 4.24 -15.55 16.15
N LYS A 222 4.23 -14.38 16.81
CA LYS A 222 3.20 -13.36 16.59
C LYS A 222 3.21 -12.80 15.17
N LEU A 223 4.41 -12.54 14.62
CA LEU A 223 4.56 -11.92 13.31
C LEU A 223 4.61 -12.93 12.14
N GLY A 224 4.74 -14.24 12.45
CA GLY A 224 4.94 -15.28 11.45
C GLY A 224 6.32 -15.22 10.78
N PHE A 225 7.33 -14.68 11.48
CA PHE A 225 8.71 -14.64 11.02
C PHE A 225 9.50 -15.87 11.46
N LYS A 226 10.63 -16.13 10.81
CA LYS A 226 11.57 -17.14 11.31
C LYS A 226 12.31 -16.62 12.55
N PRO A 227 12.50 -17.43 13.60
CA PRO A 227 13.20 -16.97 14.81
C PRO A 227 14.58 -16.37 14.55
N LEU A 228 15.33 -16.95 13.63
CA LEU A 228 16.66 -16.44 13.24
C LEU A 228 16.57 -15.05 12.58
N GLU A 229 15.55 -14.82 11.77
CA GLU A 229 15.31 -13.51 11.14
C GLU A 229 15.01 -12.45 12.20
N VAL A 230 14.14 -12.75 13.15
CA VAL A 230 13.84 -11.85 14.28
C VAL A 230 15.10 -11.59 15.11
N ALA A 231 15.89 -12.61 15.43
CA ALA A 231 17.14 -12.45 16.18
C ALA A 231 18.13 -11.52 15.45
N ASN A 232 18.28 -11.65 14.13
CA ASN A 232 19.14 -10.78 13.33
C ASN A 232 18.65 -9.32 13.37
N HIS A 233 17.34 -9.09 13.20
CA HIS A 233 16.77 -7.73 13.27
C HIS A 233 16.89 -7.14 14.68
N LEU A 234 16.67 -7.92 15.73
CA LEU A 234 16.86 -7.47 17.11
C LEU A 234 18.32 -7.10 17.40
N HIS A 235 19.27 -7.86 16.86
CA HIS A 235 20.69 -7.52 16.97
C HIS A 235 20.99 -6.16 16.32
N LEU A 236 20.48 -5.92 15.11
CA LEU A 236 20.62 -4.62 14.42
C LEU A 236 19.95 -3.48 15.20
N LEU A 237 18.75 -3.69 15.73
CA LEU A 237 18.05 -2.73 16.59
C LEU A 237 18.83 -2.43 17.88
N SER A 238 19.49 -3.43 18.45
CA SER A 238 20.35 -3.27 19.64
C SER A 238 21.59 -2.45 19.33
N GLN A 239 22.24 -2.69 18.18
CA GLN A 239 23.37 -1.87 17.71
C GLN A 239 22.98 -0.41 17.48
N GLN A 240 21.72 -0.16 17.09
CA GLN A 240 21.16 1.19 16.93
C GLN A 240 20.71 1.81 18.27
N GLY A 241 20.84 1.10 19.38
CA GLY A 241 20.42 1.57 20.70
C GLY A 241 18.90 1.61 20.91
N MET A 242 18.11 0.98 20.01
CA MET A 242 16.65 1.00 20.07
C MET A 242 16.07 -0.06 21.03
N VAL A 243 16.80 -1.17 21.24
CA VAL A 243 16.44 -2.23 22.17
C VAL A 243 17.64 -2.65 23.01
N LYS A 244 17.38 -3.18 24.20
CA LYS A 244 18.36 -3.86 25.06
C LYS A 244 18.02 -5.35 25.08
N ILE A 245 19.04 -6.19 24.92
CA ILE A 245 18.91 -7.65 24.95
C ILE A 245 19.63 -8.14 26.20
N ASP A 246 18.90 -8.84 27.08
CA ASP A 246 19.43 -9.45 28.28
C ASP A 246 19.03 -10.94 28.30
N GLY A 247 19.96 -11.80 27.93
CA GLY A 247 19.69 -13.21 27.70
C GLY A 247 18.62 -13.42 26.62
N SER A 248 17.50 -14.04 27.00
CA SER A 248 16.33 -14.23 26.09
C SER A 248 15.34 -13.05 26.08
N LYS A 249 15.51 -12.09 27.00
CA LYS A 249 14.60 -10.96 27.15
C LYS A 249 15.04 -9.77 26.31
N VAL A 250 14.07 -9.15 25.65
CA VAL A 250 14.24 -7.95 24.83
C VAL A 250 13.38 -6.82 25.42
N GLN A 251 13.97 -5.67 25.60
CA GLN A 251 13.28 -4.47 26.09
C GLN A 251 13.56 -3.28 25.15
N ILE A 252 12.56 -2.44 24.94
CA ILE A 252 12.76 -1.19 24.22
C ILE A 252 13.64 -0.29 25.07
N ALA A 253 14.70 0.26 24.44
CA ALA A 253 15.53 1.25 25.11
C ALA A 253 14.72 2.55 25.27
N VAL A 254 14.53 2.99 26.49
CA VAL A 254 13.94 4.30 26.77
C VAL A 254 14.96 5.34 26.34
N ALA A 255 14.59 6.24 25.43
CA ALA A 255 15.41 7.39 25.10
C ALA A 255 15.62 8.20 26.39
N ALA A 256 16.88 8.41 26.75
CA ALA A 256 17.26 9.25 27.89
C ALA A 256 17.05 10.73 27.54
#